data_a1f14d20f444daa883eb53771d38528f
#
_entry.id   a1f14d20f444daa883eb53771d38528f
#
_cell.length_a   1.000
_cell.length_b   1.000
_cell.length_c   1.000
_cell.angle_alpha   90.00
_cell.angle_beta   90.00
_cell.angle_gamma   90.00
#
_symmetry.space_group_name_H-M   'P 1'
#
loop_
_entity.id
_entity.type
_entity.pdbx_description
1 polymer ?
#
loop_
_entity_poly.entity_id
_entity_poly.type
_entity_poly.pdbx_seq_one_letter_code
_entity_poly.pdbx_strand_id
1 'polypeptide(L)'
;MISSIQPGTALAFDNPINIAASPSKLGANSALLASAMAGSRIVAVGSRGIIIYSDDVGATWKQASVPAGSDLVSVSFPSAKKGWAVGHGGVVLHSVDGGSTWVKQLDGIQAADLAVRHYQASTAPDAAALVEREKSLQAGGGTQPLLDVYFESDTTGFVVGTFNRIFRTEDGGKTWTPWMERTDNPGELHFYSIRGRAGALYLTGEQGAVWRFDKASQRFVAAPTPYKGTLFGLVVIDSDAVLAFGMRGSLYRSSDQGRNWEKVPLGTPAGITGGTVLPGGGILLTTQAGGVNISRDGGKHFQPVKTSRPMAYFGLAPMDDKKIVLVGAEGVRLESIQ
;
A
#
# COMPACT_ATOMS: atom_id res chain seq x y z
N MET A 1 -27.66 50.06 -25.06
CA MET A 1 -26.30 49.44 -25.09
C MET A 1 -26.31 48.26 -24.14
N ILE A 2 -26.34 47.03 -24.67
CA ILE A 2 -26.30 45.82 -23.89
C ILE A 2 -24.81 45.41 -23.83
N SER A 3 -24.23 45.54 -22.64
CA SER A 3 -22.85 45.14 -22.39
C SER A 3 -22.77 43.60 -22.38
N SER A 4 -22.05 43.01 -23.33
CA SER A 4 -21.78 41.58 -23.39
C SER A 4 -20.75 41.24 -22.30
N ILE A 5 -21.17 40.52 -21.28
CA ILE A 5 -20.28 39.88 -20.32
C ILE A 5 -19.61 38.69 -21.03
N GLN A 6 -18.32 38.81 -21.33
CA GLN A 6 -17.51 37.65 -21.78
C GLN A 6 -17.38 36.66 -20.63
N PRO A 7 -17.64 35.36 -20.84
CA PRO A 7 -17.38 34.38 -19.83
C PRO A 7 -15.85 34.33 -19.60
N GLY A 8 -15.42 34.60 -18.38
CA GLY A 8 -14.06 34.43 -17.97
C GLY A 8 -13.64 32.95 -18.20
N THR A 9 -12.50 32.73 -18.81
CA THR A 9 -11.89 31.40 -18.92
C THR A 9 -11.69 30.86 -17.50
N ALA A 10 -12.44 29.83 -17.15
CA ALA A 10 -12.17 29.09 -15.92
C ALA A 10 -10.74 28.58 -16.02
N LEU A 11 -9.87 29.00 -15.11
CA LEU A 11 -8.54 28.44 -14.99
C LEU A 11 -8.71 26.97 -14.64
N ALA A 12 -8.27 26.07 -15.53
CA ALA A 12 -8.21 24.66 -15.24
C ALA A 12 -7.30 24.45 -14.02
N PHE A 13 -7.82 23.76 -12.99
CA PHE A 13 -6.97 23.38 -11.86
C PHE A 13 -5.86 22.45 -12.35
N ASP A 14 -4.63 22.76 -11.97
CA ASP A 14 -3.50 21.87 -12.25
C ASP A 14 -3.71 20.53 -11.51
N ASN A 15 -3.42 19.43 -12.20
CA ASN A 15 -3.56 18.11 -11.61
C ASN A 15 -2.55 17.92 -10.46
N PRO A 16 -2.99 17.56 -9.24
CA PRO A 16 -2.11 17.40 -8.07
C PRO A 16 -0.91 16.47 -8.30
N ILE A 17 -1.01 15.50 -9.21
CA ILE A 17 0.11 14.62 -9.56
C ILE A 17 1.29 15.35 -10.23
N ASN A 18 1.10 16.57 -10.70
CA ASN A 18 2.09 17.42 -11.36
C ASN A 18 2.48 18.67 -10.55
N ILE A 19 1.92 18.82 -9.35
CA ILE A 19 2.23 19.92 -8.44
C ILE A 19 3.06 19.35 -7.28
N ALA A 20 4.20 19.95 -6.99
CA ALA A 20 5.02 19.51 -5.87
C ALA A 20 4.28 19.67 -4.53
N ALA A 21 4.54 18.76 -3.60
CA ALA A 21 3.99 18.83 -2.25
C ALA A 21 4.41 20.14 -1.56
N SER A 22 3.43 20.86 -1.01
CA SER A 22 3.70 22.13 -0.31
C SER A 22 4.46 21.89 1.00
N PRO A 23 5.46 22.73 1.33
CA PRO A 23 6.13 22.67 2.63
C PRO A 23 5.15 22.88 3.79
N SER A 24 5.28 22.07 4.83
CA SER A 24 4.43 22.15 6.02
C SER A 24 5.24 21.90 7.29
N LYS A 25 5.09 22.74 8.28
CA LYS A 25 5.63 22.52 9.63
C LYS A 25 4.81 21.50 10.44
N LEU A 26 3.63 21.13 9.95
CA LEU A 26 2.68 20.23 10.61
C LEU A 26 2.76 18.78 10.11
N GLY A 27 3.73 18.44 9.27
CA GLY A 27 3.83 17.11 8.65
C GLY A 27 3.70 15.95 9.64
N ALA A 28 4.39 16.02 10.79
CA ALA A 28 4.35 15.00 11.82
C ALA A 28 3.01 14.88 12.57
N ASN A 29 2.17 15.92 12.47
CA ASN A 29 0.82 15.99 13.08
C ASN A 29 -0.30 15.96 12.05
N SER A 30 0.03 15.80 10.77
CA SER A 30 -0.95 15.63 9.68
C SER A 30 -1.36 14.17 9.58
N ALA A 31 -2.49 13.90 8.90
CA ALA A 31 -2.89 12.52 8.63
C ALA A 31 -1.82 11.79 7.80
N LEU A 32 -1.25 10.73 8.37
CA LEU A 32 -0.25 9.86 7.75
C LEU A 32 -0.84 8.47 7.55
N LEU A 33 -0.63 7.89 6.37
CA LEU A 33 -1.33 6.69 5.91
C LEU A 33 -0.47 5.42 5.94
N ALA A 34 0.85 5.57 5.75
CA ALA A 34 1.77 4.45 5.84
C ALA A 34 3.14 4.89 6.39
N SER A 35 3.89 3.93 6.91
CA SER A 35 5.27 4.13 7.37
C SER A 35 6.14 2.92 7.04
N ALA A 36 7.44 3.17 6.85
CA ALA A 36 8.45 2.15 6.64
C ALA A 36 9.79 2.56 7.27
N MET A 37 10.64 1.57 7.49
CA MET A 37 12.03 1.79 7.90
C MET A 37 12.94 1.78 6.67
N ALA A 38 13.72 2.85 6.48
CA ALA A 38 14.82 2.93 5.53
C ALA A 38 16.14 2.73 6.29
N GLY A 39 16.48 1.49 6.59
CA GLY A 39 17.52 1.17 7.57
C GLY A 39 17.10 1.62 8.98
N SER A 40 17.85 2.57 9.59
CA SER A 40 17.48 3.16 10.89
C SER A 40 16.57 4.38 10.77
N ARG A 41 16.39 4.93 9.56
CA ARG A 41 15.53 6.09 9.30
C ARG A 41 14.07 5.68 9.29
N ILE A 42 13.23 6.46 9.95
CA ILE A 42 11.77 6.34 9.85
C ILE A 42 11.31 7.19 8.67
N VAL A 43 10.47 6.64 7.80
CA VAL A 43 9.79 7.37 6.72
C VAL A 43 8.30 7.18 6.87
N ALA A 44 7.52 8.26 6.76
CA ALA A 44 6.06 8.20 6.79
C ALA A 44 5.47 9.05 5.66
N VAL A 45 4.39 8.53 5.05
CA VAL A 45 3.71 9.15 3.90
C VAL A 45 2.25 9.41 4.23
N GLY A 46 1.66 10.41 3.59
CA GLY A 46 0.27 10.78 3.86
C GLY A 46 -0.35 11.70 2.83
N SER A 47 -1.35 12.44 3.27
CA SER A 47 -2.17 13.29 2.40
C SER A 47 -1.36 14.40 1.74
N ARG A 48 -1.79 14.83 0.56
CA ARG A 48 -1.23 15.95 -0.22
C ARG A 48 0.26 15.82 -0.54
N GLY A 49 0.74 14.58 -0.76
CA GLY A 49 2.14 14.32 -1.08
C GLY A 49 3.10 14.49 0.11
N ILE A 50 2.60 14.62 1.33
CA ILE A 50 3.46 14.73 2.51
C ILE A 50 4.24 13.42 2.67
N ILE A 51 5.56 13.56 2.65
CA ILE A 51 6.51 12.55 3.12
C ILE A 51 7.38 13.21 4.17
N ILE A 52 7.46 12.60 5.34
CA ILE A 52 8.35 13.03 6.40
C ILE A 52 9.32 11.91 6.78
N TYR A 53 10.49 12.28 7.29
CA TYR A 53 11.46 11.31 7.79
C TYR A 53 12.15 11.81 9.05
N SER A 54 12.65 10.86 9.84
CA SER A 54 13.39 11.09 11.08
C SER A 54 14.65 10.23 11.11
N ASP A 55 15.77 10.84 11.47
CA ASP A 55 17.08 10.21 11.63
C ASP A 55 17.45 9.97 13.10
N ASP A 56 16.61 10.45 14.05
CA ASP A 56 16.88 10.51 15.48
C ASP A 56 15.76 9.83 16.30
N VAL A 57 15.25 8.71 15.77
CA VAL A 57 14.24 7.90 16.46
C VAL A 57 12.97 8.71 16.76
N GLY A 58 12.58 9.58 15.82
CA GLY A 58 11.35 10.39 15.90
C GLY A 58 11.42 11.61 16.80
N ALA A 59 12.61 11.99 17.31
CA ALA A 59 12.77 13.20 18.10
C ALA A 59 12.58 14.48 17.24
N THR A 60 13.07 14.45 15.99
CA THR A 60 12.81 15.51 15.01
C THR A 60 12.36 14.94 13.67
N TRP A 61 11.58 15.73 12.92
CA TRP A 61 11.02 15.33 11.63
C TRP A 61 11.37 16.38 10.57
N LYS A 62 11.75 15.89 9.40
CA LYS A 62 12.00 16.70 8.21
C LYS A 62 11.00 16.29 7.12
N GLN A 63 10.52 17.25 6.33
CA GLN A 63 9.73 16.95 5.15
C GLN A 63 10.64 16.70 3.97
N ALA A 64 10.36 15.67 3.20
CA ALA A 64 11.05 15.32 1.97
C ALA A 64 10.64 16.24 0.80
N SER A 65 11.48 16.32 -0.23
CA SER A 65 11.14 16.94 -1.50
C SER A 65 10.35 15.94 -2.37
N VAL A 66 9.10 16.26 -2.67
CA VAL A 66 8.15 15.38 -3.36
C VAL A 66 7.54 16.10 -4.56
N PRO A 67 7.61 15.55 -5.78
CA PRO A 67 7.16 16.22 -7.01
C PRO A 67 5.64 16.12 -7.27
N ALA A 68 4.88 15.50 -6.36
CA ALA A 68 3.44 15.28 -6.48
C ALA A 68 2.72 15.64 -5.18
N GLY A 69 1.63 16.40 -5.27
CA GLY A 69 0.76 16.79 -4.14
C GLY A 69 -0.45 15.87 -3.97
N SER A 70 -0.41 14.67 -4.54
CA SER A 70 -1.46 13.66 -4.42
C SER A 70 -1.31 12.87 -3.12
N ASP A 71 -2.40 12.32 -2.58
CA ASP A 71 -2.35 11.50 -1.38
C ASP A 71 -1.54 10.22 -1.62
N LEU A 72 -0.57 9.97 -0.73
CA LEU A 72 0.30 8.79 -0.75
C LEU A 72 -0.18 7.81 0.32
N VAL A 73 -0.49 6.58 -0.07
CA VAL A 73 -1.18 5.60 0.77
C VAL A 73 -0.33 4.41 1.19
N SER A 74 0.78 4.17 0.49
CA SER A 74 1.73 3.11 0.86
C SER A 74 3.16 3.49 0.52
N VAL A 75 4.11 2.91 1.28
CA VAL A 75 5.55 3.10 1.12
C VAL A 75 6.30 1.81 1.44
N SER A 76 7.32 1.49 0.64
CA SER A 76 8.16 0.29 0.79
C SER A 76 9.62 0.64 0.63
N PHE A 77 10.46 0.15 1.54
CA PHE A 77 11.92 0.26 1.51
C PHE A 77 12.54 -1.14 1.62
N PRO A 78 12.96 -1.76 0.51
CA PRO A 78 13.69 -3.03 0.56
C PRO A 78 15.13 -2.85 1.06
N SER A 79 15.67 -1.63 0.99
CA SER A 79 17.00 -1.27 1.49
C SER A 79 16.97 0.10 2.19
N ALA A 80 18.06 0.46 2.87
CA ALA A 80 18.18 1.75 3.55
C ALA A 80 18.15 2.97 2.62
N LYS A 81 18.41 2.80 1.33
CA LYS A 81 18.53 3.90 0.36
C LYS A 81 17.35 3.97 -0.62
N LYS A 82 16.91 2.81 -1.13
CA LYS A 82 15.90 2.78 -2.18
C LYS A 82 14.52 2.52 -1.60
N GLY A 83 13.57 3.37 -2.00
CA GLY A 83 12.19 3.26 -1.57
C GLY A 83 11.21 3.71 -2.64
N TRP A 84 9.99 3.17 -2.55
CA TRP A 84 8.88 3.50 -3.44
C TRP A 84 7.66 3.87 -2.62
N ALA A 85 6.93 4.88 -3.09
CA ALA A 85 5.64 5.28 -2.52
C ALA A 85 4.60 5.38 -3.64
N VAL A 86 3.36 4.99 -3.32
CA VAL A 86 2.24 5.01 -4.27
C VAL A 86 1.02 5.70 -3.67
N GLY A 87 0.12 6.13 -4.56
CA GLY A 87 -1.10 6.79 -4.09
C GLY A 87 -2.11 7.14 -5.17
N HIS A 88 -2.92 8.14 -4.86
CA HIS A 88 -3.98 8.63 -5.72
C HIS A 88 -3.43 9.22 -7.02
N GLY A 89 -4.24 9.14 -8.08
CA GLY A 89 -3.79 9.49 -9.44
C GLY A 89 -2.82 8.47 -10.05
N GLY A 90 -2.71 7.26 -9.46
CA GLY A 90 -1.84 6.19 -9.94
C GLY A 90 -0.35 6.51 -9.83
N VAL A 91 0.02 7.46 -8.94
CA VAL A 91 1.40 7.92 -8.82
C VAL A 91 2.29 6.84 -8.23
N VAL A 92 3.50 6.69 -8.82
CA VAL A 92 4.60 5.90 -8.26
C VAL A 92 5.81 6.82 -8.12
N LEU A 93 6.25 7.00 -6.89
CA LEU A 93 7.44 7.77 -6.54
C LEU A 93 8.58 6.85 -6.15
N HIS A 94 9.82 7.26 -6.46
CA HIS A 94 11.04 6.53 -6.14
C HIS A 94 12.06 7.45 -5.48
N SER A 95 12.73 6.95 -4.44
CA SER A 95 13.84 7.58 -3.75
C SER A 95 15.07 6.70 -3.81
N VAL A 96 16.26 7.32 -3.86
CA VAL A 96 17.58 6.65 -3.81
C VAL A 96 18.43 7.11 -2.63
N ASP A 97 17.89 7.97 -1.78
CA ASP A 97 18.59 8.64 -0.66
C ASP A 97 17.89 8.43 0.69
N GLY A 98 17.17 7.30 0.82
CA GLY A 98 16.46 6.95 2.04
C GLY A 98 15.22 7.82 2.28
N GLY A 99 14.59 8.32 1.21
CA GLY A 99 13.34 9.06 1.30
C GLY A 99 13.48 10.57 1.53
N SER A 100 14.69 11.14 1.38
CA SER A 100 14.88 12.61 1.48
C SER A 100 14.39 13.33 0.24
N THR A 101 14.61 12.75 -0.94
CA THR A 101 14.11 13.27 -2.22
C THR A 101 13.42 12.15 -3.03
N TRP A 102 12.43 12.55 -3.81
CA TRP A 102 11.61 11.61 -4.59
C TRP A 102 11.47 12.09 -6.02
N VAL A 103 11.43 11.14 -6.95
CA VAL A 103 11.12 11.37 -8.37
C VAL A 103 9.92 10.55 -8.78
N LYS A 104 9.09 11.08 -9.68
CA LYS A 104 7.93 10.34 -10.22
C LYS A 104 8.40 9.39 -11.32
N GLN A 105 8.14 8.09 -11.17
CA GLN A 105 8.43 7.06 -12.17
C GLN A 105 7.22 6.73 -13.04
N LEU A 106 6.00 6.83 -12.48
CA LEU A 106 4.77 6.50 -13.17
C LEU A 106 3.63 7.35 -12.59
N ASP A 107 2.60 7.59 -13.40
CA ASP A 107 1.29 8.07 -12.97
C ASP A 107 0.17 7.32 -13.70
N GLY A 108 -1.07 7.57 -13.33
CA GLY A 108 -2.21 6.82 -13.87
C GLY A 108 -2.42 6.97 -15.36
N ILE A 109 -2.07 8.13 -15.95
CA ILE A 109 -2.14 8.36 -17.40
C ILE A 109 -1.07 7.51 -18.10
N GLN A 110 0.17 7.61 -17.64
CA GLN A 110 1.29 6.82 -18.18
C GLN A 110 1.06 5.31 -18.00
N ALA A 111 0.47 4.90 -16.86
CA ALA A 111 0.13 3.49 -16.59
C ALA A 111 -0.95 2.96 -17.56
N ALA A 112 -1.97 3.77 -17.87
CA ALA A 112 -2.99 3.41 -18.85
C ALA A 112 -2.40 3.31 -20.27
N ASP A 113 -1.58 4.28 -20.69
CA ASP A 113 -0.87 4.25 -21.97
C ASP A 113 0.02 3.02 -22.12
N LEU A 114 0.74 2.70 -21.05
CA LEU A 114 1.61 1.52 -20.98
C LEU A 114 0.80 0.23 -21.14
N ALA A 115 -0.32 0.12 -20.41
CA ALA A 115 -1.18 -1.05 -20.49
C ALA A 115 -1.85 -1.21 -21.84
N VAL A 116 -2.35 -0.14 -22.45
CA VAL A 116 -2.91 -0.18 -23.82
C VAL A 116 -1.87 -0.72 -24.80
N ARG A 117 -0.66 -0.16 -24.83
CA ARG A 117 0.41 -0.64 -25.74
C ARG A 117 0.80 -2.10 -25.48
N HIS A 118 0.90 -2.50 -24.21
CA HIS A 118 1.25 -3.87 -23.84
C HIS A 118 0.21 -4.87 -24.34
N TYR A 119 -1.08 -4.61 -24.07
CA TYR A 119 -2.15 -5.53 -24.44
C TYR A 119 -2.49 -5.51 -25.94
N GLN A 120 -2.26 -4.40 -26.65
CA GLN A 120 -2.35 -4.37 -28.11
C GLN A 120 -1.33 -5.30 -28.81
N ALA A 121 -0.17 -5.51 -28.18
CA ALA A 121 0.86 -6.43 -28.67
C ALA A 121 0.72 -7.85 -28.11
N SER A 122 -0.22 -8.09 -27.19
CA SER A 122 -0.39 -9.38 -26.51
C SER A 122 -1.29 -10.32 -27.30
N THR A 123 -0.98 -11.62 -27.22
CA THR A 123 -1.82 -12.71 -27.75
C THR A 123 -2.68 -13.39 -26.66
N ALA A 124 -2.71 -12.83 -25.45
CA ALA A 124 -3.53 -13.36 -24.35
C ALA A 124 -5.03 -13.32 -24.75
N PRO A 125 -5.83 -14.31 -24.34
CA PRO A 125 -7.25 -14.41 -24.73
C PRO A 125 -8.10 -13.19 -24.34
N ASP A 126 -7.77 -12.53 -23.23
CA ASP A 126 -8.43 -11.36 -22.66
C ASP A 126 -7.80 -10.01 -23.08
N ALA A 127 -6.76 -10.02 -23.91
CA ALA A 127 -6.01 -8.82 -24.30
C ALA A 127 -6.91 -7.73 -24.88
N ALA A 128 -7.84 -8.07 -25.77
CA ALA A 128 -8.74 -7.10 -26.39
C ALA A 128 -9.66 -6.40 -25.34
N ALA A 129 -10.20 -7.15 -24.40
CA ALA A 129 -11.01 -6.60 -23.31
C ALA A 129 -10.18 -5.67 -22.41
N LEU A 130 -8.94 -6.07 -22.09
CA LEU A 130 -8.00 -5.24 -21.33
C LEU A 130 -7.65 -3.95 -22.05
N VAL A 131 -7.45 -3.97 -23.37
CA VAL A 131 -7.23 -2.76 -24.17
C VAL A 131 -8.39 -1.78 -24.06
N GLU A 132 -9.62 -2.25 -24.27
CA GLU A 132 -10.81 -1.38 -24.22
C GLU A 132 -11.04 -0.81 -22.81
N ARG A 133 -10.80 -1.60 -21.78
CA ARG A 133 -10.85 -1.14 -20.39
C ARG A 133 -9.80 -0.03 -20.14
N GLU A 134 -8.56 -0.26 -20.48
CA GLU A 134 -7.49 0.71 -20.25
C GLU A 134 -7.69 2.01 -21.05
N LYS A 135 -8.23 1.94 -22.27
CA LYS A 135 -8.64 3.12 -23.05
C LYS A 135 -9.75 3.91 -22.34
N SER A 136 -10.73 3.21 -21.75
CA SER A 136 -11.80 3.86 -20.97
C SER A 136 -11.25 4.57 -19.73
N LEU A 137 -10.32 3.94 -19.01
CA LEU A 137 -9.64 4.54 -17.86
C LEU A 137 -8.79 5.75 -18.27
N GLN A 138 -8.09 5.67 -19.40
CA GLN A 138 -7.32 6.76 -19.97
C GLN A 138 -8.23 7.95 -20.33
N ALA A 139 -9.36 7.70 -21.00
CA ALA A 139 -10.34 8.74 -21.33
C ALA A 139 -10.94 9.41 -20.08
N GLY A 140 -11.03 8.67 -18.96
CA GLY A 140 -11.40 9.18 -17.65
C GLY A 140 -10.29 9.93 -16.89
N GLY A 141 -9.13 10.18 -17.55
CA GLY A 141 -8.03 10.95 -16.97
C GLY A 141 -7.02 10.14 -16.18
N GLY A 142 -7.08 8.80 -16.21
CA GLY A 142 -6.09 7.92 -15.54
C GLY A 142 -6.03 8.09 -14.01
N THR A 143 -7.17 8.38 -13.37
CA THR A 143 -7.21 8.77 -11.94
C THR A 143 -7.22 7.60 -10.96
N GLN A 144 -7.18 6.36 -11.46
CA GLN A 144 -7.26 5.15 -10.61
C GLN A 144 -6.09 5.08 -9.63
N PRO A 145 -6.37 5.01 -8.31
CA PRO A 145 -5.32 4.95 -7.32
C PRO A 145 -4.56 3.63 -7.35
N LEU A 146 -3.27 3.71 -7.08
CA LEU A 146 -2.49 2.58 -6.59
C LEU A 146 -2.59 2.58 -5.06
N LEU A 147 -2.91 1.42 -4.49
CA LEU A 147 -3.25 1.29 -3.07
C LEU A 147 -2.12 0.70 -2.25
N ASP A 148 -1.25 -0.10 -2.87
CA ASP A 148 -0.12 -0.69 -2.16
C ASP A 148 1.09 -0.93 -3.06
N VAL A 149 2.27 -0.99 -2.42
CA VAL A 149 3.56 -1.24 -3.06
C VAL A 149 4.39 -2.21 -2.24
N TYR A 150 5.01 -3.17 -2.91
CA TYR A 150 5.93 -4.11 -2.31
C TYR A 150 7.14 -4.34 -3.21
N PHE A 151 8.33 -4.20 -2.64
CA PHE A 151 9.59 -4.54 -3.29
C PHE A 151 10.30 -5.62 -2.48
N GLU A 152 10.64 -6.72 -3.13
CA GLU A 152 11.42 -7.79 -2.51
C GLU A 152 12.92 -7.51 -2.56
N SER A 153 13.33 -6.62 -3.47
CA SER A 153 14.72 -6.17 -3.65
C SER A 153 14.76 -4.75 -4.20
N ASP A 154 15.94 -4.20 -4.36
CA ASP A 154 16.19 -2.88 -4.99
C ASP A 154 15.77 -2.79 -6.46
N THR A 155 15.39 -3.91 -7.08
CA THR A 155 15.05 -3.99 -8.50
C THR A 155 13.70 -4.61 -8.78
N THR A 156 13.25 -5.57 -7.97
CA THR A 156 12.04 -6.34 -8.23
C THR A 156 10.93 -5.96 -7.29
N GLY A 157 9.78 -5.56 -7.84
CA GLY A 157 8.63 -5.18 -7.05
C GLY A 157 7.33 -5.09 -7.85
N PHE A 158 6.27 -4.82 -7.11
CA PHE A 158 4.90 -4.68 -7.61
C PHE A 158 4.24 -3.43 -7.04
N VAL A 159 3.37 -2.83 -7.84
CA VAL A 159 2.39 -1.84 -7.39
C VAL A 159 1.00 -2.35 -7.75
N VAL A 160 0.04 -2.20 -6.83
CA VAL A 160 -1.31 -2.73 -6.98
C VAL A 160 -2.37 -1.70 -6.60
N GLY A 161 -3.58 -1.83 -7.13
CA GLY A 161 -4.63 -0.86 -6.86
C GLY A 161 -6.02 -1.30 -7.30
N THR A 162 -6.86 -0.33 -7.64
CA THR A 162 -8.26 -0.55 -7.99
C THR A 162 -8.42 -1.26 -9.33
N PHE A 163 -9.54 -1.98 -9.51
CA PHE A 163 -9.93 -2.61 -10.77
C PHE A 163 -8.89 -3.56 -11.34
N ASN A 164 -8.41 -4.51 -10.53
CA ASN A 164 -7.40 -5.50 -10.94
C ASN A 164 -6.07 -4.89 -11.42
N ARG A 165 -5.78 -3.59 -11.14
CA ARG A 165 -4.53 -2.97 -11.60
C ARG A 165 -3.35 -3.51 -10.82
N ILE A 166 -2.41 -4.06 -11.54
CA ILE A 166 -1.15 -4.56 -11.03
C ILE A 166 -0.05 -4.36 -12.08
N PHE A 167 1.08 -3.81 -11.65
CA PHE A 167 2.26 -3.64 -12.47
C PHE A 167 3.47 -4.20 -11.75
N ARG A 168 4.36 -4.83 -12.52
CA ARG A 168 5.63 -5.40 -12.04
C ARG A 168 6.80 -4.65 -12.64
N THR A 169 7.87 -4.52 -11.86
CA THR A 169 9.19 -4.09 -12.34
C THR A 169 10.26 -5.11 -11.95
N GLU A 170 11.32 -5.19 -12.74
CA GLU A 170 12.53 -5.99 -12.47
C GLU A 170 13.81 -5.15 -12.55
N ASP A 171 13.68 -3.83 -12.76
CA ASP A 171 14.78 -2.89 -12.94
C ASP A 171 14.72 -1.67 -12.01
N GLY A 172 13.94 -1.77 -10.92
CA GLY A 172 13.76 -0.71 -9.94
C GLY A 172 12.83 0.41 -10.42
N GLY A 173 11.86 0.06 -11.26
CA GLY A 173 10.84 0.97 -11.76
C GLY A 173 11.31 1.86 -12.92
N LYS A 174 12.43 1.54 -13.57
CA LYS A 174 12.81 2.18 -14.83
C LYS A 174 11.82 1.78 -15.92
N THR A 175 11.38 0.51 -15.89
CA THR A 175 10.27 -0.01 -16.70
C THR A 175 9.26 -0.74 -15.82
N TRP A 176 7.99 -0.64 -16.21
CA TRP A 176 6.86 -1.31 -15.60
C TRP A 176 6.13 -2.17 -16.60
N THR A 177 5.77 -3.40 -16.22
CA THR A 177 5.02 -4.34 -17.06
C THR A 177 3.63 -4.55 -16.45
N PRO A 178 2.54 -4.33 -17.19
CA PRO A 178 1.19 -4.71 -16.75
C PRO A 178 1.09 -6.22 -16.51
N TRP A 179 0.37 -6.61 -15.44
CA TRP A 179 0.25 -8.01 -15.01
C TRP A 179 -1.19 -8.43 -14.73
N MET A 180 -2.19 -7.68 -15.23
CA MET A 180 -3.60 -7.91 -14.95
C MET A 180 -4.07 -9.29 -15.43
N GLU A 181 -3.58 -9.78 -16.56
CA GLU A 181 -3.86 -11.09 -17.13
C GLU A 181 -3.26 -12.25 -16.31
N ARG A 182 -2.36 -11.93 -15.37
CA ARG A 182 -1.68 -12.91 -14.50
C ARG A 182 -2.29 -13.01 -13.11
N THR A 183 -3.55 -12.66 -12.99
CA THR A 183 -4.32 -12.76 -11.74
C THR A 183 -5.60 -13.55 -11.95
N ASP A 184 -5.96 -14.43 -11.02
CA ASP A 184 -7.24 -15.11 -11.02
C ASP A 184 -8.32 -14.19 -10.45
N ASN A 185 -8.57 -13.05 -11.11
CA ASN A 185 -9.47 -11.99 -10.67
C ASN A 185 -10.46 -11.58 -11.78
N PRO A 186 -11.33 -12.50 -12.24
CA PRO A 186 -12.26 -12.21 -13.34
C PRO A 186 -13.33 -11.16 -12.98
N GLY A 187 -13.55 -10.91 -11.69
CA GLY A 187 -14.45 -9.87 -11.19
C GLY A 187 -13.82 -8.50 -11.09
N GLU A 188 -12.56 -8.34 -11.50
CA GLU A 188 -11.79 -7.09 -11.43
C GLU A 188 -11.82 -6.41 -10.05
N LEU A 189 -11.84 -7.22 -8.98
CA LEU A 189 -11.85 -6.74 -7.61
C LEU A 189 -10.61 -5.88 -7.33
N HIS A 190 -10.76 -4.91 -6.43
CA HIS A 190 -9.66 -4.06 -5.99
C HIS A 190 -8.63 -4.84 -5.18
N PHE A 191 -7.35 -4.57 -5.40
CA PHE A 191 -6.26 -5.04 -4.56
C PHE A 191 -5.93 -3.98 -3.52
N TYR A 192 -6.15 -4.30 -2.24
CA TYR A 192 -5.87 -3.38 -1.12
C TYR A 192 -4.47 -3.53 -0.56
N SER A 193 -3.89 -4.72 -0.63
CA SER A 193 -2.55 -4.95 -0.09
C SER A 193 -1.79 -6.03 -0.85
N ILE A 194 -0.47 -5.84 -0.94
CA ILE A 194 0.50 -6.83 -1.43
C ILE A 194 1.63 -6.96 -0.42
N ARG A 195 1.90 -8.16 0.09
CA ARG A 195 2.99 -8.42 1.03
C ARG A 195 3.68 -9.73 0.73
N GLY A 196 5.00 -9.70 0.89
CA GLY A 196 5.86 -10.87 0.73
C GLY A 196 6.80 -11.06 1.91
N ARG A 197 7.12 -12.32 2.22
CA ARG A 197 8.13 -12.73 3.21
C ARG A 197 8.50 -14.19 2.99
N ALA A 198 9.74 -14.56 3.28
CA ALA A 198 10.23 -15.96 3.20
C ALA A 198 9.92 -16.62 1.85
N GLY A 199 9.93 -15.84 0.77
CA GLY A 199 9.66 -16.33 -0.58
C GLY A 199 8.18 -16.54 -0.93
N ALA A 200 7.24 -16.31 -0.01
CA ALA A 200 5.80 -16.26 -0.27
C ALA A 200 5.36 -14.81 -0.57
N LEU A 201 4.37 -14.64 -1.43
CA LEU A 201 3.80 -13.34 -1.81
C LEU A 201 2.29 -13.48 -1.99
N TYR A 202 1.53 -12.52 -1.42
CA TYR A 202 0.07 -12.55 -1.41
C TYR A 202 -0.52 -11.17 -1.71
N LEU A 203 -1.75 -11.19 -2.24
CA LEU A 203 -2.64 -10.04 -2.38
C LEU A 203 -3.90 -10.24 -1.53
N THR A 204 -4.49 -9.13 -1.09
CA THR A 204 -5.85 -9.12 -0.52
C THR A 204 -6.73 -8.10 -1.23
N GLY A 205 -8.04 -8.35 -1.19
CA GLY A 205 -9.02 -7.50 -1.86
C GLY A 205 -10.42 -7.56 -1.24
N GLU A 206 -11.39 -7.23 -2.07
CA GLU A 206 -12.80 -7.25 -1.75
C GLU A 206 -13.33 -8.67 -1.64
N GLN A 207 -14.54 -8.84 -1.07
CA GLN A 207 -15.29 -10.10 -1.01
C GLN A 207 -14.52 -11.26 -0.35
N GLY A 208 -13.59 -10.96 0.55
CA GLY A 208 -12.74 -11.97 1.22
C GLY A 208 -11.67 -12.58 0.31
N ALA A 209 -11.44 -11.95 -0.84
CA ALA A 209 -10.47 -12.47 -1.79
C ALA A 209 -9.03 -12.31 -1.28
N VAL A 210 -8.29 -13.40 -1.42
CA VAL A 210 -6.84 -13.48 -1.26
C VAL A 210 -6.29 -14.18 -2.49
N TRP A 211 -5.14 -13.75 -2.97
CA TRP A 211 -4.42 -14.42 -4.04
C TRP A 211 -3.00 -14.71 -3.57
N ARG A 212 -2.51 -15.89 -3.91
CA ARG A 212 -1.13 -16.31 -3.66
C ARG A 212 -0.35 -16.31 -4.97
N PHE A 213 0.85 -15.77 -4.92
CA PHE A 213 1.74 -15.85 -6.08
C PHE A 213 2.26 -17.28 -6.26
N ASP A 214 1.97 -17.87 -7.41
CA ASP A 214 2.51 -19.15 -7.82
C ASP A 214 3.74 -18.94 -8.72
N LYS A 215 4.90 -19.31 -8.22
CA LYS A 215 6.17 -19.10 -8.92
C LYS A 215 6.31 -19.96 -10.17
N ALA A 216 5.65 -21.14 -10.22
CA ALA A 216 5.75 -22.04 -11.35
C ALA A 216 5.00 -21.48 -12.57
N SER A 217 3.78 -20.98 -12.35
CA SER A 217 2.96 -20.37 -13.42
C SER A 217 3.20 -18.88 -13.60
N GLN A 218 3.95 -18.23 -12.69
CA GLN A 218 4.13 -16.78 -12.65
C GLN A 218 2.79 -16.03 -12.61
N ARG A 219 1.84 -16.48 -11.78
CA ARG A 219 0.48 -15.93 -11.64
C ARG A 219 0.09 -15.77 -10.18
N PHE A 220 -0.83 -14.85 -9.92
CA PHE A 220 -1.55 -14.78 -8.65
C PHE A 220 -2.79 -15.69 -8.74
N VAL A 221 -2.77 -16.80 -8.02
CA VAL A 221 -3.87 -17.79 -7.98
C VAL A 221 -4.77 -17.54 -6.78
N ALA A 222 -6.07 -17.72 -6.96
CA ALA A 222 -7.06 -17.48 -5.93
C ALA A 222 -6.87 -18.41 -4.72
N ALA A 223 -6.92 -17.82 -3.52
CA ALA A 223 -6.86 -18.48 -2.22
C ALA A 223 -7.91 -17.88 -1.26
N PRO A 224 -9.20 -17.89 -1.63
CA PRO A 224 -10.23 -17.09 -0.98
C PRO A 224 -10.49 -17.53 0.45
N THR A 225 -10.74 -16.56 1.34
CA THR A 225 -11.21 -16.82 2.70
C THR A 225 -12.72 -17.12 2.72
N PRO A 226 -13.26 -17.69 3.81
CA PRO A 226 -14.73 -17.81 3.98
C PRO A 226 -15.42 -16.46 4.23
N TYR A 227 -14.69 -15.35 4.40
CA TYR A 227 -15.22 -14.02 4.59
C TYR A 227 -15.80 -13.45 3.29
N LYS A 228 -16.83 -12.56 3.41
CA LYS A 228 -17.47 -11.93 2.25
C LYS A 228 -17.33 -10.42 2.23
N GLY A 229 -16.57 -9.83 3.16
CA GLY A 229 -16.29 -8.41 3.20
C GLY A 229 -14.89 -8.09 2.70
N THR A 230 -14.51 -6.80 2.78
CA THR A 230 -13.20 -6.33 2.32
C THR A 230 -12.10 -6.68 3.32
N LEU A 231 -11.02 -7.25 2.80
CA LEU A 231 -9.76 -7.45 3.50
C LEU A 231 -8.81 -6.30 3.14
N PHE A 232 -8.40 -5.54 4.15
CA PHE A 232 -7.55 -4.36 3.96
C PHE A 232 -6.06 -4.68 3.89
N GLY A 233 -5.65 -5.82 4.47
CA GLY A 233 -4.25 -6.15 4.51
C GLY A 233 -3.99 -7.60 4.90
N LEU A 234 -2.69 -7.92 4.92
CA LEU A 234 -2.20 -9.24 5.29
C LEU A 234 -0.84 -9.14 5.99
N VAL A 235 -0.53 -10.18 6.75
CA VAL A 235 0.81 -10.42 7.33
C VAL A 235 1.27 -11.78 6.89
N VAL A 236 2.32 -11.83 6.09
CA VAL A 236 3.01 -13.09 5.77
C VAL A 236 3.93 -13.43 6.94
N ILE A 237 3.66 -14.53 7.62
CA ILE A 237 4.39 -14.95 8.81
C ILE A 237 5.67 -15.70 8.38
N ASP A 238 5.47 -16.69 7.52
CA ASP A 238 6.54 -17.51 6.92
C ASP A 238 6.10 -18.04 5.54
N SER A 239 6.76 -19.07 5.01
CA SER A 239 6.43 -19.69 3.71
C SER A 239 5.03 -20.28 3.64
N ASP A 240 4.46 -20.72 4.77
CA ASP A 240 3.22 -21.48 4.84
C ASP A 240 2.10 -20.71 5.55
N ALA A 241 2.46 -19.83 6.49
CA ALA A 241 1.51 -19.15 7.37
C ALA A 241 1.29 -17.68 6.97
N VAL A 242 0.02 -17.29 6.88
CA VAL A 242 -0.42 -15.93 6.55
C VAL A 242 -1.67 -15.56 7.34
N LEU A 243 -1.75 -14.29 7.71
CA LEU A 243 -2.96 -13.65 8.26
C LEU A 243 -3.54 -12.72 7.21
N ALA A 244 -4.86 -12.71 7.07
CA ALA A 244 -5.61 -11.74 6.28
C ALA A 244 -6.63 -11.04 7.17
N PHE A 245 -6.72 -9.71 7.07
CA PHE A 245 -7.52 -8.91 7.99
C PHE A 245 -8.22 -7.75 7.30
N GLY A 246 -9.29 -7.24 7.90
CA GLY A 246 -10.05 -6.15 7.29
C GLY A 246 -11.21 -5.63 8.11
N MET A 247 -12.32 -5.39 7.43
CA MET A 247 -13.52 -4.78 8.01
C MET A 247 -14.07 -5.56 9.19
N ARG A 248 -14.70 -4.85 10.14
CA ARG A 248 -15.44 -5.41 11.28
C ARG A 248 -14.62 -6.34 12.15
N GLY A 249 -13.31 -6.06 12.32
CA GLY A 249 -12.40 -6.88 13.11
C GLY A 249 -12.17 -8.28 12.53
N SER A 250 -12.46 -8.47 11.24
CA SER A 250 -12.27 -9.76 10.58
C SER A 250 -10.79 -10.07 10.48
N LEU A 251 -10.41 -11.22 11.03
CA LEU A 251 -9.04 -11.76 11.02
C LEU A 251 -9.12 -13.25 10.71
N TYR A 252 -8.40 -13.67 9.70
CA TYR A 252 -8.30 -15.05 9.27
C TYR A 252 -6.85 -15.48 9.17
N ARG A 253 -6.55 -16.71 9.60
CA ARG A 253 -5.24 -17.32 9.56
C ARG A 253 -5.25 -18.55 8.68
N SER A 254 -4.25 -18.69 7.83
CA SER A 254 -3.92 -19.93 7.16
C SER A 254 -2.54 -20.41 7.64
N SER A 255 -2.34 -21.71 7.68
CA SER A 255 -1.03 -22.36 7.96
C SER A 255 -0.62 -23.32 6.86
N ASP A 256 -1.28 -23.23 5.72
CA ASP A 256 -1.09 -24.14 4.58
C ASP A 256 -1.12 -23.39 3.23
N GLN A 257 -0.54 -22.20 3.21
CA GLN A 257 -0.40 -21.36 2.01
C GLN A 257 -1.73 -20.85 1.44
N GLY A 258 -2.74 -20.62 2.30
CA GLY A 258 -4.04 -20.12 1.90
C GLY A 258 -5.01 -21.17 1.38
N ARG A 259 -4.72 -22.46 1.54
CA ARG A 259 -5.64 -23.54 1.14
C ARG A 259 -6.83 -23.66 2.10
N ASN A 260 -6.57 -23.48 3.40
CA ASN A 260 -7.59 -23.47 4.43
C ASN A 260 -7.39 -22.25 5.32
N TRP A 261 -8.52 -21.71 5.81
CA TRP A 261 -8.55 -20.51 6.64
C TRP A 261 -9.39 -20.73 7.89
N GLU A 262 -8.87 -20.32 9.02
CA GLU A 262 -9.55 -20.29 10.30
C GLU A 262 -9.76 -18.85 10.78
N LYS A 263 -10.90 -18.54 11.37
CA LYS A 263 -11.18 -17.23 11.94
C LYS A 263 -10.45 -17.09 13.28
N VAL A 264 -9.71 -16.01 13.46
CA VAL A 264 -9.03 -15.68 14.72
C VAL A 264 -9.82 -14.56 15.41
N PRO A 265 -10.30 -14.74 16.66
CA PRO A 265 -11.01 -13.70 17.39
C PRO A 265 -10.02 -12.62 17.87
N LEU A 266 -10.31 -11.35 17.54
CA LEU A 266 -9.54 -10.21 18.04
C LEU A 266 -10.25 -9.45 19.18
N GLY A 267 -11.49 -9.80 19.49
CA GLY A 267 -12.25 -9.19 20.59
C GLY A 267 -12.75 -7.75 20.30
N THR A 268 -12.66 -7.27 19.05
CA THR A 268 -13.12 -5.94 18.66
C THR A 268 -13.88 -5.98 17.34
N PRO A 269 -14.96 -5.18 17.19
CA PRO A 269 -15.62 -4.99 15.89
C PRO A 269 -14.93 -3.94 15.01
N ALA A 270 -13.88 -3.26 15.50
CA ALA A 270 -13.17 -2.24 14.74
C ALA A 270 -12.40 -2.86 13.58
N GLY A 271 -12.41 -2.22 12.41
CA GLY A 271 -11.61 -2.65 11.25
C GLY A 271 -10.12 -2.68 11.59
N ILE A 272 -9.45 -3.76 11.19
CA ILE A 272 -8.00 -3.92 11.33
C ILE A 272 -7.37 -3.25 10.12
N THR A 273 -6.49 -2.29 10.34
CA THR A 273 -5.96 -1.38 9.33
C THR A 273 -4.49 -1.59 9.01
N GLY A 274 -3.75 -2.25 9.88
CA GLY A 274 -2.34 -2.52 9.68
C GLY A 274 -1.87 -3.77 10.40
N GLY A 275 -0.80 -4.37 9.91
CA GLY A 275 -0.18 -5.52 10.53
C GLY A 275 1.26 -5.71 10.08
N THR A 276 2.10 -6.24 10.96
CA THR A 276 3.51 -6.53 10.68
C THR A 276 4.05 -7.65 11.56
N VAL A 277 5.15 -8.26 11.11
CA VAL A 277 5.93 -9.18 11.94
C VAL A 277 7.11 -8.40 12.53
N LEU A 278 7.30 -8.52 13.83
CA LEU A 278 8.46 -7.98 14.54
C LEU A 278 9.72 -8.80 14.22
N PRO A 279 10.93 -8.25 14.37
CA PRO A 279 12.19 -8.99 14.16
C PRO A 279 12.25 -10.32 14.93
N GLY A 280 11.78 -10.36 16.18
CA GLY A 280 11.73 -11.58 17.02
C GLY A 280 10.52 -12.50 16.75
N GLY A 281 9.75 -12.27 15.67
CA GLY A 281 8.65 -13.14 15.25
C GLY A 281 7.29 -12.83 15.85
N GLY A 282 7.18 -11.88 16.79
CA GLY A 282 5.89 -11.38 17.26
C GLY A 282 5.10 -10.72 16.12
N ILE A 283 3.77 -10.76 16.19
CA ILE A 283 2.90 -10.16 15.16
C ILE A 283 2.10 -9.04 15.79
N LEU A 284 2.14 -7.86 15.19
CA LEU A 284 1.33 -6.71 15.60
C LEU A 284 0.21 -6.44 14.61
N LEU A 285 -0.95 -6.07 15.16
CA LEU A 285 -2.10 -5.58 14.41
C LEU A 285 -2.57 -4.25 15.00
N THR A 286 -2.98 -3.32 14.13
CA THR A 286 -3.58 -2.04 14.51
C THR A 286 -5.00 -1.92 14.00
N THR A 287 -5.81 -1.09 14.67
CA THR A 287 -7.21 -0.89 14.31
C THR A 287 -7.56 0.58 14.12
N GLN A 288 -8.62 0.82 13.37
CA GLN A 288 -9.19 2.17 13.18
C GLN A 288 -9.73 2.80 14.47
N ALA A 289 -9.96 2.00 15.52
CA ALA A 289 -10.38 2.47 16.84
C ALA A 289 -9.22 2.74 17.80
N GLY A 290 -7.97 2.71 17.31
CA GLY A 290 -6.78 2.99 18.11
C GLY A 290 -6.28 1.80 18.93
N GLY A 291 -6.77 0.60 18.68
CA GLY A 291 -6.25 -0.61 19.30
C GLY A 291 -4.94 -1.07 18.66
N VAL A 292 -4.02 -1.55 19.49
CA VAL A 292 -2.82 -2.30 19.09
C VAL A 292 -2.88 -3.66 19.77
N ASN A 293 -2.63 -4.73 19.02
CA ASN A 293 -2.70 -6.09 19.52
C ASN A 293 -1.45 -6.85 19.10
N ILE A 294 -0.93 -7.71 19.99
CA ILE A 294 0.25 -8.53 19.74
C ILE A 294 -0.07 -10.01 19.84
N SER A 295 0.47 -10.80 18.94
CA SER A 295 0.54 -12.25 19.03
C SER A 295 2.00 -12.70 19.18
N ARG A 296 2.23 -13.69 20.05
CA ARG A 296 3.54 -14.32 20.27
C ARG A 296 3.53 -15.82 19.96
N ASP A 297 2.43 -16.31 19.36
CA ASP A 297 2.18 -17.73 19.07
C ASP A 297 1.85 -17.98 17.59
N GLY A 298 2.42 -17.16 16.70
CA GLY A 298 2.23 -17.30 15.26
C GLY A 298 0.84 -16.88 14.77
N GLY A 299 0.22 -15.91 15.44
CA GLY A 299 -1.06 -15.33 15.02
C GLY A 299 -2.29 -16.13 15.44
N LYS A 300 -2.16 -17.07 16.38
CA LYS A 300 -3.30 -17.87 16.91
C LYS A 300 -4.12 -17.09 17.93
N HIS A 301 -3.44 -16.36 18.81
CA HIS A 301 -4.08 -15.53 19.83
C HIS A 301 -3.43 -14.14 19.86
N PHE A 302 -4.24 -13.13 20.15
CA PHE A 302 -3.81 -11.75 20.25
C PHE A 302 -4.16 -11.17 21.62
N GLN A 303 -3.26 -10.36 22.17
CA GLN A 303 -3.46 -9.62 23.40
C GLN A 303 -3.32 -8.12 23.13
N PRO A 304 -4.12 -7.26 23.79
CA PRO A 304 -4.01 -5.82 23.63
C PRO A 304 -2.69 -5.29 24.19
N VAL A 305 -2.10 -4.35 23.47
CA VAL A 305 -0.95 -3.54 23.91
C VAL A 305 -1.47 -2.16 24.28
N LYS A 306 -1.10 -1.69 25.47
CA LYS A 306 -1.44 -0.35 25.92
C LYS A 306 -0.58 0.67 25.20
N THR A 307 -1.21 1.62 24.53
CA THR A 307 -0.55 2.77 23.89
C THR A 307 -0.71 4.03 24.74
N SER A 308 0.21 4.96 24.60
CA SER A 308 0.22 6.21 25.38
C SER A 308 -0.94 7.13 24.98
N ARG A 309 -1.23 7.24 23.69
CA ARG A 309 -2.28 8.10 23.14
C ARG A 309 -2.92 7.45 21.90
N PRO A 310 -4.00 6.71 22.07
CA PRO A 310 -4.72 6.07 20.97
C PRO A 310 -5.26 7.09 19.97
N MET A 311 -5.23 6.73 18.68
CA MET A 311 -5.89 7.44 17.57
C MET A 311 -6.33 6.42 16.53
N ALA A 312 -7.09 6.82 15.51
CA ALA A 312 -7.32 5.94 14.36
C ALA A 312 -5.99 5.66 13.65
N TYR A 313 -5.48 4.43 13.78
CA TYR A 313 -4.24 4.00 13.13
C TYR A 313 -4.51 3.55 11.69
N PHE A 314 -3.60 3.90 10.77
CA PHE A 314 -3.66 3.53 9.35
C PHE A 314 -2.47 2.65 8.94
N GLY A 315 -1.32 2.81 9.63
CA GLY A 315 -0.12 2.05 9.33
C GLY A 315 0.80 1.92 10.54
N LEU A 316 1.75 1.00 10.43
CA LEU A 316 2.79 0.77 11.43
C LEU A 316 4.08 0.28 10.78
N ALA A 317 5.22 0.55 11.45
CA ALA A 317 6.51 -0.02 11.11
C ALA A 317 7.25 -0.44 12.36
N PRO A 318 7.80 -1.66 12.44
CA PRO A 318 8.62 -2.09 13.58
C PRO A 318 9.98 -1.41 13.49
N MET A 319 10.44 -0.85 14.59
CA MET A 319 11.82 -0.39 14.74
C MET A 319 12.71 -1.52 15.28
N ASP A 320 12.19 -2.22 16.27
CA ASP A 320 12.75 -3.42 16.89
C ASP A 320 11.63 -4.23 17.58
N ASP A 321 11.96 -5.19 18.43
CA ASP A 321 10.98 -6.02 19.16
C ASP A 321 10.25 -5.29 20.27
N LYS A 322 10.68 -4.07 20.61
CA LYS A 322 10.16 -3.29 21.74
C LYS A 322 9.59 -1.93 21.35
N LYS A 323 9.90 -1.45 20.15
CA LYS A 323 9.50 -0.12 19.66
C LYS A 323 8.87 -0.18 18.28
N ILE A 324 7.79 0.54 18.13
CA ILE A 324 7.06 0.66 16.87
C ILE A 324 6.78 2.12 16.53
N VAL A 325 6.72 2.38 15.24
CA VAL A 325 6.15 3.60 14.68
C VAL A 325 4.70 3.31 14.33
N LEU A 326 3.79 4.14 14.81
CA LEU A 326 2.38 4.12 14.45
C LEU A 326 2.05 5.42 13.71
N VAL A 327 1.31 5.32 12.63
CA VAL A 327 0.82 6.47 11.87
C VAL A 327 -0.70 6.41 11.75
N GLY A 328 -1.33 7.58 11.72
CA GLY A 328 -2.79 7.66 11.69
C GLY A 328 -3.32 9.07 11.53
N ALA A 329 -4.55 9.26 11.95
CA ALA A 329 -5.32 10.50 11.77
C ALA A 329 -4.66 11.74 12.38
N GLU A 330 -3.92 11.58 13.49
CA GLU A 330 -3.25 12.67 14.20
C GLU A 330 -1.73 12.65 14.04
N GLY A 331 -1.23 12.08 12.93
CA GLY A 331 0.20 12.04 12.60
C GLY A 331 0.91 10.77 13.07
N VAL A 332 2.16 10.94 13.52
CA VAL A 332 3.03 9.83 13.92
C VAL A 332 3.15 9.72 15.44
N ARG A 333 3.25 8.48 15.93
CA ARG A 333 3.51 8.14 17.33
C ARG A 333 4.60 7.06 17.39
N LEU A 334 5.43 7.15 18.40
CA LEU A 334 6.35 6.08 18.76
C LEU A 334 5.86 5.44 20.05
N GLU A 335 5.70 4.13 20.03
CA GLU A 335 5.20 3.38 21.17
C GLU A 335 6.15 2.25 21.55
N SER A 336 6.18 1.95 22.86
CA SER A 336 6.92 0.80 23.40
C SER A 336 5.98 -0.39 23.53
N ILE A 337 6.43 -1.56 23.07
CA ILE A 337 5.73 -2.84 23.21
C ILE A 337 6.32 -3.54 24.43
N GLN A 338 5.53 -3.73 25.46
CA GLN A 338 5.92 -4.48 26.67
C GLN A 338 5.41 -5.91 26.61
#